data_18b1475ec374473346791ffef36b7267
#
_entry.id   18b1475ec374473346791ffef36b7267
#
_cell.length_a   1.000
_cell.length_b   1.000
_cell.length_c   1.000
_cell.angle_alpha   90.00
_cell.angle_beta   90.00
_cell.angle_gamma   90.00
#
_symmetry.space_group_name_H-M   'P 1'
#
loop_
_entity.id
_entity.type
_entity.pdbx_description
1 polymer ?
#
loop_
_entity_poly.entity_id
_entity_poly.type
_entity_poly.pdbx_seq_one_letter_code
_entity_poly.pdbx_strand_id
1 'polypeptide(L)'
;MKSPKLRFVLLLAVSLLLLAACGNAGGDAPLPESQEGILTYAALDPLTSAQKRRILNFNSKHPDIQIEVLDYSDEGGINRLLTELALGKVPDIMELHRFGSGEDLSNFYMGDKELSEGEYWLPYRQMARKGYLEDLWPYIESDPDLGREAVLEAPLKAAEVDGGLYMLFGEMTINTLIGKESVVGDRDSWTLEELMETFSTMPEDSTILRYNATRWEMYSRLFCTTLDRYIDWETGQCSFDNDEFRNMLEFLKTFPAEFETTLTPNELEEELFWRRVNGEQMLESALVDMLLDITYLDTTFGGDRVIFIGYPTTDGSSGSFFNIHKTTLAMASTCQNKEAAWEFMSYLIQPVYSVAQMKQMHWDESIRLPVNRKSFENGNISDLRERQRDLPPQYSFRGGPRIEVDPPTDEDLRRYEKLINSTTQIYWPDDALSDIVWEAMGAYFAGDRTLDETIQMVQNRVKLYVSENR
;
A
#
# COMPACT_ATOMS: atom_id res chain seq x y z
N MET A 1 -9.53 -11.40 23.38
CA MET A 1 -9.41 -9.96 23.75
C MET A 1 -8.12 -9.75 24.53
N LYS A 2 -7.00 -9.54 23.86
CA LYS A 2 -5.73 -9.08 24.49
C LYS A 2 -5.74 -7.55 24.41
N SER A 3 -5.55 -6.88 25.54
CA SER A 3 -5.77 -5.45 25.69
C SER A 3 -4.80 -4.63 24.81
N PRO A 4 -5.27 -3.53 24.18
CA PRO A 4 -4.43 -2.63 23.39
C PRO A 4 -3.26 -2.04 24.19
N LYS A 5 -3.35 -2.02 25.50
CA LYS A 5 -2.30 -1.56 26.41
C LYS A 5 -1.00 -2.35 26.31
N LEU A 6 -1.03 -3.61 25.88
CA LEU A 6 0.18 -4.44 25.78
C LEU A 6 0.96 -4.12 24.49
N ARG A 7 0.28 -3.75 23.39
CA ARG A 7 0.93 -3.33 22.14
C ARG A 7 1.61 -1.97 22.28
N PHE A 8 0.99 -1.04 22.99
CA PHE A 8 1.53 0.30 23.25
C PHE A 8 2.80 0.25 24.10
N VAL A 9 2.83 -0.61 25.11
CA VAL A 9 4.03 -0.79 25.99
C VAL A 9 5.19 -1.46 25.23
N LEU A 10 4.89 -2.34 24.26
CA LEU A 10 5.93 -3.00 23.47
C LEU A 10 6.52 -2.07 22.40
N LEU A 11 5.71 -1.24 21.74
CA LEU A 11 6.17 -0.21 20.78
C LEU A 11 7.01 0.85 21.49
N LEU A 12 6.60 1.28 22.69
CA LEU A 12 7.40 2.21 23.51
C LEU A 12 8.76 1.60 23.93
N ALA A 13 8.78 0.30 24.20
CA ALA A 13 10.03 -0.40 24.58
C ALA A 13 11.00 -0.54 23.40
N VAL A 14 10.49 -0.71 22.19
CA VAL A 14 11.33 -0.82 20.98
C VAL A 14 11.88 0.54 20.56
N SER A 15 11.10 1.62 20.65
CA SER A 15 11.59 2.98 20.42
C SER A 15 12.64 3.41 21.46
N LEU A 16 12.47 3.05 22.73
CA LEU A 16 13.45 3.29 23.78
C LEU A 16 14.76 2.48 23.59
N LEU A 17 14.69 1.26 23.05
CA LEU A 17 15.86 0.45 22.74
C LEU A 17 16.64 0.99 21.53
N LEU A 18 15.96 1.52 20.51
CA LEU A 18 16.60 2.18 19.38
C LEU A 18 17.30 3.49 19.79
N LEU A 19 16.74 4.24 20.74
CA LEU A 19 17.37 5.45 21.31
C LEU A 19 18.57 5.13 22.21
N ALA A 20 18.55 4.02 22.94
CA ALA A 20 19.68 3.61 23.78
C ALA A 20 20.88 3.16 22.94
N ALA A 21 20.68 2.60 21.76
CA ALA A 21 21.75 2.21 20.83
C ALA A 21 22.47 3.42 20.20
N CYS A 22 21.77 4.55 20.01
CA CYS A 22 22.37 5.77 19.46
C CYS A 22 23.18 6.59 20.49
N GLY A 23 23.06 6.32 21.78
CA GLY A 23 23.73 7.08 22.86
C GLY A 23 25.18 6.67 23.16
N ASN A 24 25.70 5.61 22.58
CA ASN A 24 27.05 5.10 22.83
C ASN A 24 27.84 4.79 21.54
N ALA A 25 27.95 5.77 20.66
CA ALA A 25 28.91 5.72 19.54
C ALA A 25 30.35 5.93 20.05
N GLY A 26 30.85 5.00 20.83
CA GLY A 26 32.17 5.04 21.41
C GLY A 26 32.54 3.71 22.03
N GLY A 27 32.49 2.64 21.27
CA GLY A 27 32.95 1.33 21.68
C GLY A 27 32.74 0.33 20.56
N ASP A 28 33.83 -0.03 19.89
CA ASP A 28 33.90 -1.09 18.87
C ASP A 28 33.36 -2.42 19.41
N ALA A 29 32.06 -2.65 19.34
CA ALA A 29 31.55 -4.00 19.30
C ALA A 29 31.76 -4.49 17.85
N PRO A 30 32.54 -5.56 17.61
CA PRO A 30 32.70 -6.07 16.25
C PRO A 30 31.35 -6.48 15.74
N LEU A 31 30.95 -5.89 14.60
CA LEU A 31 29.90 -6.43 13.75
C LEU A 31 30.22 -7.92 13.53
N PRO A 32 29.22 -8.82 13.52
CA PRO A 32 29.49 -10.19 13.12
C PRO A 32 30.16 -10.11 11.75
N GLU A 33 31.40 -10.64 11.67
CA GLU A 33 32.13 -10.74 10.41
C GLU A 33 31.20 -11.43 9.41
N SER A 34 30.76 -10.71 8.37
CA SER A 34 30.09 -11.33 7.23
C SER A 34 31.07 -12.38 6.70
N GLN A 35 30.69 -13.64 6.78
CA GLN A 35 31.51 -14.71 6.23
C GLN A 35 31.57 -14.47 4.72
N GLU A 36 32.78 -14.37 4.20
CA GLU A 36 33.00 -14.14 2.78
C GLU A 36 32.17 -15.15 1.94
N GLY A 37 31.26 -14.65 1.11
CA GLY A 37 30.37 -15.48 0.27
C GLY A 37 29.02 -15.88 0.89
N ILE A 38 28.68 -15.47 2.12
CA ILE A 38 27.34 -15.70 2.70
C ILE A 38 26.58 -14.37 2.72
N LEU A 39 25.33 -14.38 2.20
CA LEU A 39 24.36 -13.30 2.32
C LEU A 39 23.19 -13.76 3.18
N THR A 40 22.89 -13.01 4.22
CA THR A 40 21.75 -13.26 5.11
C THR A 40 20.48 -12.61 4.54
N TYR A 41 19.40 -13.39 4.45
CA TYR A 41 18.10 -12.94 3.97
C TYR A 41 17.03 -13.15 5.05
N ALA A 42 16.48 -12.09 5.58
CA ALA A 42 15.37 -12.13 6.54
C ALA A 42 14.03 -12.26 5.83
N ALA A 43 13.41 -13.43 5.98
CA ALA A 43 12.06 -13.71 5.50
C ALA A 43 11.04 -13.49 6.61
N LEU A 44 10.04 -12.63 6.37
CA LEU A 44 8.99 -12.29 7.35
C LEU A 44 7.77 -13.20 7.24
N ASP A 45 7.52 -13.77 6.07
CA ASP A 45 6.49 -14.78 5.84
C ASP A 45 7.09 -16.16 5.58
N PRO A 46 6.33 -17.25 5.79
CA PRO A 46 6.77 -18.59 5.45
C PRO A 46 7.09 -18.69 3.97
N LEU A 47 8.33 -19.00 3.61
CA LEU A 47 8.72 -19.16 2.22
C LEU A 47 7.88 -20.23 1.52
N THR A 48 7.26 -19.86 0.42
CA THR A 48 6.55 -20.80 -0.46
C THR A 48 7.53 -21.79 -1.11
N SER A 49 7.01 -22.90 -1.61
CA SER A 49 7.81 -23.88 -2.36
C SER A 49 8.46 -23.27 -3.60
N ALA A 50 7.83 -22.26 -4.21
CA ALA A 50 8.38 -21.53 -5.34
C ALA A 50 9.58 -20.64 -4.94
N GLN A 51 9.45 -19.89 -3.85
CA GLN A 51 10.55 -19.07 -3.31
C GLN A 51 11.75 -19.93 -2.88
N LYS A 52 11.51 -21.01 -2.14
CA LYS A 52 12.57 -21.98 -1.76
C LYS A 52 13.32 -22.52 -2.99
N ARG A 53 12.59 -22.87 -4.05
CA ARG A 53 13.18 -23.32 -5.30
C ARG A 53 14.02 -22.23 -6.00
N ARG A 54 13.54 -20.98 -5.96
CA ARG A 54 14.29 -19.84 -6.53
C ARG A 54 15.62 -19.63 -5.80
N ILE A 55 15.62 -19.65 -4.47
CA ILE A 55 16.83 -19.54 -3.65
C ILE A 55 17.83 -20.67 -3.98
N LEU A 56 17.35 -21.92 -4.04
CA LEU A 56 18.19 -23.05 -4.41
C LEU A 56 18.76 -22.92 -5.83
N ASN A 57 17.96 -22.44 -6.78
CA ASN A 57 18.41 -22.20 -8.15
C ASN A 57 19.45 -21.08 -8.23
N PHE A 58 19.27 -20.01 -7.43
CA PHE A 58 20.24 -18.93 -7.33
C PHE A 58 21.59 -19.46 -6.79
N ASN A 59 21.60 -20.11 -5.62
CA ASN A 59 22.80 -20.71 -5.02
C ASN A 59 23.52 -21.67 -5.98
N SER A 60 22.75 -22.43 -6.78
CA SER A 60 23.31 -23.35 -7.79
C SER A 60 24.03 -22.64 -8.95
N LYS A 61 23.54 -21.46 -9.33
CA LYS A 61 24.13 -20.65 -10.41
C LYS A 61 25.28 -19.77 -9.96
N HIS A 62 25.28 -19.42 -8.68
CA HIS A 62 26.26 -18.55 -8.03
C HIS A 62 26.98 -19.31 -6.90
N PRO A 63 27.88 -20.25 -7.23
CA PRO A 63 28.51 -21.12 -6.22
C PRO A 63 29.36 -20.38 -5.19
N ASP A 64 29.77 -19.15 -5.51
CA ASP A 64 30.54 -18.27 -4.63
C ASP A 64 29.64 -17.44 -3.69
N ILE A 65 28.31 -17.52 -3.86
CA ILE A 65 27.30 -16.81 -3.05
C ILE A 65 26.34 -17.82 -2.46
N GLN A 66 26.20 -17.83 -1.13
CA GLN A 66 25.25 -18.66 -0.42
C GLN A 66 24.24 -17.77 0.28
N ILE A 67 22.96 -17.99 0.00
CA ILE A 67 21.87 -17.28 0.70
C ILE A 67 21.50 -18.08 1.93
N GLU A 68 21.75 -17.50 3.10
CA GLU A 68 21.30 -18.00 4.39
C GLU A 68 19.97 -17.32 4.76
N VAL A 69 18.89 -18.12 4.82
CA VAL A 69 17.56 -17.62 5.17
C VAL A 69 17.40 -17.55 6.67
N LEU A 70 17.14 -16.36 7.18
CA LEU A 70 16.75 -16.11 8.57
C LEU A 70 15.22 -16.06 8.62
N ASP A 71 14.61 -17.06 9.23
CA ASP A 71 13.16 -17.23 9.29
C ASP A 71 12.56 -16.46 10.48
N TYR A 72 11.79 -15.41 10.20
CA TYR A 72 11.05 -14.59 11.15
C TYR A 72 9.53 -14.74 11.00
N SER A 73 9.07 -15.79 10.33
CA SER A 73 7.65 -16.00 10.01
C SER A 73 6.79 -16.47 11.19
N ASP A 74 7.40 -16.92 12.29
CA ASP A 74 6.69 -17.36 13.49
C ASP A 74 6.04 -16.18 14.27
N GLU A 75 5.17 -16.48 15.24
CA GLU A 75 4.44 -15.49 16.06
C GLU A 75 5.38 -14.49 16.80
N GLY A 76 6.60 -14.89 17.13
CA GLY A 76 7.62 -14.05 17.78
C GLY A 76 8.64 -13.43 16.84
N GLY A 77 8.58 -13.76 15.55
CA GLY A 77 9.62 -13.44 14.57
C GLY A 77 9.88 -11.95 14.41
N ILE A 78 8.83 -11.14 14.26
CA ILE A 78 8.96 -9.68 14.14
C ILE A 78 9.65 -9.08 15.37
N ASN A 79 9.24 -9.47 16.57
CA ASN A 79 9.86 -8.96 17.81
C ASN A 79 11.33 -9.38 17.93
N ARG A 80 11.66 -10.60 17.47
CA ARG A 80 13.03 -11.09 17.40
C ARG A 80 13.86 -10.26 16.43
N LEU A 81 13.37 -10.03 15.19
CA LEU A 81 14.04 -9.19 14.21
C LEU A 81 14.28 -7.78 14.75
N LEU A 82 13.24 -7.10 15.28
CA LEU A 82 13.38 -5.76 15.83
C LEU A 82 14.41 -5.69 16.98
N THR A 83 14.45 -6.73 17.82
CA THR A 83 15.46 -6.84 18.89
C THR A 83 16.86 -7.00 18.32
N GLU A 84 17.04 -7.82 17.30
CA GLU A 84 18.33 -8.04 16.64
C GLU A 84 18.81 -6.79 15.91
N LEU A 85 17.91 -6.09 15.20
CA LEU A 85 18.21 -4.79 14.59
C LEU A 85 18.68 -3.76 15.64
N ALA A 86 17.98 -3.70 16.78
CA ALA A 86 18.37 -2.81 17.89
C ALA A 86 19.74 -3.15 18.49
N LEU A 87 20.18 -4.41 18.39
CA LEU A 87 21.49 -4.87 18.82
C LEU A 87 22.58 -4.74 17.74
N GLY A 88 22.25 -4.15 16.59
CA GLY A 88 23.15 -3.98 15.46
C GLY A 88 23.37 -5.25 14.63
N LYS A 89 22.56 -6.29 14.84
CA LYS A 89 22.55 -7.50 14.01
C LYS A 89 21.60 -7.30 12.85
N VAL A 90 22.10 -6.76 11.77
CA VAL A 90 21.29 -6.39 10.60
C VAL A 90 21.50 -7.43 9.51
N PRO A 91 20.44 -8.12 9.03
CA PRO A 91 20.52 -8.98 7.84
C PRO A 91 20.95 -8.18 6.62
N ASP A 92 21.70 -8.79 5.69
CA ASP A 92 22.14 -8.13 4.45
C ASP A 92 20.97 -7.72 3.58
N ILE A 93 19.94 -8.58 3.52
CA ILE A 93 18.70 -8.36 2.78
C ILE A 93 17.52 -8.68 3.69
N MET A 94 16.50 -7.84 3.67
CA MET A 94 15.30 -8.06 4.49
C MET A 94 14.02 -7.81 3.71
N GLU A 95 13.00 -8.59 3.99
CA GLU A 95 11.62 -8.26 3.64
C GLU A 95 11.16 -7.09 4.52
N LEU A 96 10.38 -6.18 3.95
CA LEU A 96 9.88 -4.99 4.66
C LEU A 96 8.44 -5.14 5.11
N HIS A 97 7.72 -6.12 4.57
CA HIS A 97 6.32 -6.36 4.87
C HIS A 97 6.06 -7.84 5.15
N ARG A 98 5.31 -8.11 6.21
CA ARG A 98 4.73 -9.41 6.53
C ARG A 98 3.24 -9.37 6.24
N PHE A 99 2.76 -10.25 5.36
CA PHE A 99 1.35 -10.32 4.96
C PHE A 99 0.44 -10.99 6.00
N GLY A 100 1.00 -11.76 6.94
CA GLY A 100 0.21 -12.51 7.92
C GLY A 100 -0.47 -13.74 7.34
N SER A 101 -1.31 -14.41 8.16
CA SER A 101 -1.97 -15.68 7.81
C SER A 101 -3.31 -15.51 7.08
N GLY A 102 -3.74 -14.29 6.81
CA GLY A 102 -5.01 -14.02 6.14
C GLY A 102 -4.90 -14.21 4.63
N GLU A 103 -5.46 -15.29 4.10
CA GLU A 103 -5.65 -15.48 2.65
C GLU A 103 -6.65 -14.48 2.04
N ASP A 104 -7.23 -13.59 2.84
CA ASP A 104 -8.38 -12.80 2.44
C ASP A 104 -8.04 -11.30 2.30
N LEU A 105 -7.47 -10.97 1.14
CA LEU A 105 -7.38 -9.57 0.69
C LEU A 105 -8.78 -8.89 0.63
N SER A 106 -9.89 -9.66 0.76
CA SER A 106 -11.24 -9.12 0.81
C SER A 106 -11.49 -8.25 2.05
N ASN A 107 -10.76 -8.49 3.14
CA ASN A 107 -10.88 -7.68 4.36
C ASN A 107 -10.31 -6.26 4.18
N PHE A 108 -9.28 -6.11 3.34
CA PHE A 108 -8.80 -4.78 2.92
C PHE A 108 -9.88 -4.00 2.15
N TYR A 109 -10.75 -4.69 1.42
CA TYR A 109 -11.89 -4.10 0.71
C TYR A 109 -13.07 -3.75 1.63
N MET A 110 -13.18 -4.40 2.78
CA MET A 110 -14.36 -4.29 3.66
C MET A 110 -14.20 -3.23 4.76
N GLY A 111 -13.02 -2.61 4.87
CA GLY A 111 -12.79 -1.55 5.89
C GLY A 111 -12.77 -2.06 7.32
N ASP A 112 -12.58 -3.37 7.51
CA ASP A 112 -12.47 -3.92 8.84
C ASP A 112 -11.15 -3.46 9.50
N LYS A 113 -11.27 -2.97 10.73
CA LYS A 113 -10.16 -2.48 11.57
C LYS A 113 -9.12 -3.58 11.91
N GLU A 114 -9.47 -4.82 11.70
CA GLU A 114 -8.57 -5.93 11.94
C GLU A 114 -7.69 -6.12 10.70
N LEU A 115 -6.47 -5.56 10.76
CA LEU A 115 -5.35 -6.05 9.94
C LEU A 115 -5.38 -7.57 9.97
N SER A 116 -5.08 -8.21 8.87
CA SER A 116 -4.95 -9.67 8.85
C SER A 116 -4.07 -10.09 10.03
N GLU A 117 -4.51 -11.05 10.82
CA GLU A 117 -3.82 -11.43 12.04
C GLU A 117 -2.34 -11.74 11.72
N GLY A 118 -1.43 -10.88 12.22
CA GLY A 118 0.01 -10.99 11.98
C GLY A 118 0.58 -10.15 10.83
N GLU A 119 -0.22 -9.33 10.15
CA GLU A 119 0.32 -8.34 9.20
C GLU A 119 1.21 -7.32 9.91
N TYR A 120 2.34 -6.98 9.29
CA TYR A 120 3.29 -6.03 9.87
C TYR A 120 4.13 -5.33 8.80
N TRP A 121 4.27 -4.01 8.93
CA TRP A 121 5.06 -3.16 8.07
C TRP A 121 6.28 -2.64 8.83
N LEU A 122 7.50 -2.94 8.32
CA LEU A 122 8.70 -2.34 8.90
C LEU A 122 8.72 -0.83 8.62
N PRO A 123 9.22 0.00 9.54
CA PRO A 123 9.27 1.46 9.36
C PRO A 123 10.40 1.87 8.41
N TYR A 124 10.31 1.45 7.12
CA TYR A 124 11.40 1.61 6.17
C TYR A 124 11.80 3.07 5.94
N ARG A 125 10.85 4.01 6.00
CA ARG A 125 11.14 5.45 5.83
C ARG A 125 12.06 5.95 6.94
N GLN A 126 11.78 5.57 8.19
CA GLN A 126 12.62 5.91 9.34
C GLN A 126 13.97 5.18 9.26
N MET A 127 13.98 3.92 8.83
CA MET A 127 15.21 3.15 8.63
C MET A 127 16.09 3.78 7.55
N ALA A 128 15.51 4.24 6.43
CA ALA A 128 16.22 4.94 5.37
C ALA A 128 16.83 6.26 5.87
N ARG A 129 16.04 7.12 6.54
CA ARG A 129 16.52 8.41 7.08
C ARG A 129 17.64 8.25 8.11
N LYS A 130 17.62 7.15 8.87
CA LYS A 130 18.69 6.81 9.83
C LYS A 130 19.91 6.14 9.17
N GLY A 131 19.89 5.95 7.85
CA GLY A 131 21.01 5.37 7.10
C GLY A 131 21.19 3.86 7.30
N TYR A 132 20.16 3.14 7.71
CA TYR A 132 20.21 1.68 7.87
C TYR A 132 20.04 0.93 6.55
N LEU A 133 19.44 1.58 5.56
CA LEU A 133 19.17 1.00 4.25
C LEU A 133 20.07 1.61 3.18
N GLU A 134 20.40 0.82 2.18
CA GLU A 134 21.18 1.22 1.00
C GLU A 134 20.27 1.82 -0.06
N ASP A 135 20.71 2.91 -0.71
CA ASP A 135 20.02 3.47 -1.86
C ASP A 135 20.18 2.55 -3.08
N LEU A 136 19.06 2.13 -3.63
CA LEU A 136 19.02 1.17 -4.72
C LEU A 136 19.06 1.81 -6.13
N TRP A 137 18.93 3.14 -6.26
CA TRP A 137 18.99 3.80 -7.56
C TRP A 137 20.28 3.53 -8.33
N PRO A 138 21.48 3.58 -7.72
CA PRO A 138 22.72 3.28 -8.45
C PRO A 138 22.77 1.87 -9.05
N TYR A 139 22.13 0.90 -8.37
CA TYR A 139 22.06 -0.49 -8.85
C TYR A 139 21.06 -0.63 -10.00
N ILE A 140 19.88 -0.02 -9.90
CA ILE A 140 18.89 0.03 -10.99
C ILE A 140 19.50 0.67 -12.24
N GLU A 141 20.20 1.80 -12.10
CA GLU A 141 20.79 2.52 -13.23
C GLU A 141 21.88 1.71 -13.95
N SER A 142 22.57 0.85 -13.23
CA SER A 142 23.63 -0.01 -13.79
C SER A 142 23.15 -1.40 -14.23
N ASP A 143 21.93 -1.81 -13.86
CA ASP A 143 21.39 -3.13 -14.17
C ASP A 143 20.89 -3.19 -15.62
N PRO A 144 21.38 -4.14 -16.44
CA PRO A 144 20.98 -4.25 -17.84
C PRO A 144 19.52 -4.66 -18.05
N ASP A 145 18.91 -5.34 -17.07
CA ASP A 145 17.55 -5.89 -17.13
C ASP A 145 16.52 -5.04 -16.37
N LEU A 146 16.95 -4.24 -15.41
CA LEU A 146 16.11 -3.35 -14.57
C LEU A 146 16.48 -1.87 -14.70
N GLY A 147 17.30 -1.49 -15.68
CA GLY A 147 17.63 -0.08 -15.95
C GLY A 147 16.39 0.80 -16.10
N ARG A 148 16.52 2.13 -15.94
CA ARG A 148 15.38 3.09 -15.95
C ARG A 148 14.40 2.88 -17.13
N GLU A 149 14.90 2.49 -18.30
CA GLU A 149 14.05 2.21 -19.46
C GLU A 149 13.32 0.86 -19.39
N ALA A 150 13.83 -0.07 -18.57
CA ALA A 150 13.26 -1.40 -18.38
C ALA A 150 12.21 -1.49 -17.27
N VAL A 151 12.01 -0.40 -16.50
CA VAL A 151 11.05 -0.34 -15.41
C VAL A 151 9.98 0.72 -15.63
N LEU A 152 8.85 0.59 -14.96
CA LEU A 152 7.88 1.67 -14.76
C LEU A 152 8.44 2.57 -13.66
N GLU A 153 8.81 3.80 -14.02
CA GLU A 153 9.52 4.69 -13.09
C GLU A 153 8.59 5.25 -12.00
N ALA A 154 7.32 5.50 -12.32
CA ALA A 154 6.37 6.12 -11.40
C ALA A 154 6.21 5.36 -10.06
N PRO A 155 6.05 4.02 -10.02
CA PRO A 155 5.97 3.29 -8.76
C PRO A 155 7.24 3.36 -7.92
N LEU A 156 8.42 3.31 -8.57
CA LEU A 156 9.70 3.41 -7.88
C LEU A 156 9.90 4.81 -7.28
N LYS A 157 9.54 5.86 -8.04
CA LYS A 157 9.55 7.24 -7.53
C LYS A 157 8.59 7.44 -6.36
N ALA A 158 7.42 6.81 -6.40
CA ALA A 158 6.46 6.87 -5.31
C ALA A 158 7.00 6.22 -4.01
N ALA A 159 7.97 5.30 -4.12
CA ALA A 159 8.63 4.64 -3.00
C ALA A 159 9.90 5.35 -2.50
N GLU A 160 10.31 6.45 -3.13
CA GLU A 160 11.47 7.22 -2.68
C GLU A 160 11.28 7.82 -1.28
N VAL A 161 12.38 7.92 -0.58
CA VAL A 161 12.49 8.66 0.68
C VAL A 161 13.63 9.66 0.51
N ASP A 162 13.32 10.96 0.57
CA ASP A 162 14.28 12.05 0.46
C ASP A 162 15.18 11.95 -0.80
N GLY A 163 14.61 11.42 -1.90
CA GLY A 163 15.25 11.26 -3.21
C GLY A 163 16.07 9.97 -3.40
N GLY A 164 16.16 9.10 -2.40
CA GLY A 164 16.75 7.76 -2.50
C GLY A 164 15.68 6.67 -2.56
N LEU A 165 15.97 5.55 -3.20
CA LEU A 165 15.11 4.37 -3.27
C LEU A 165 15.63 3.28 -2.33
N TYR A 166 14.85 2.92 -1.32
CA TYR A 166 15.29 1.99 -0.27
C TYR A 166 14.51 0.69 -0.22
N MET A 167 13.62 0.47 -1.19
CA MET A 167 12.92 -0.78 -1.35
C MET A 167 12.83 -1.20 -2.81
N LEU A 168 12.82 -2.50 -3.04
CA LEU A 168 12.62 -3.13 -4.33
C LEU A 168 11.41 -4.06 -4.27
N PHE A 169 10.52 -3.97 -5.25
CA PHE A 169 9.30 -4.78 -5.35
C PHE A 169 9.01 -5.13 -6.81
N GLY A 170 8.22 -6.17 -7.03
CA GLY A 170 7.96 -6.67 -8.38
C GLY A 170 6.58 -6.36 -8.94
N GLU A 171 5.58 -6.31 -8.08
CA GLU A 171 4.17 -6.19 -8.46
C GLU A 171 3.41 -5.29 -7.50
N MET A 172 2.39 -4.58 -8.02
CA MET A 172 1.54 -3.69 -7.25
C MET A 172 0.12 -3.63 -7.82
N THR A 173 -0.78 -2.97 -7.12
CA THR A 173 -2.06 -2.47 -7.61
C THR A 173 -2.14 -0.97 -7.39
N ILE A 174 -3.04 -0.28 -8.07
CA ILE A 174 -3.34 1.13 -7.80
C ILE A 174 -4.68 1.20 -7.07
N ASN A 175 -4.68 1.82 -5.90
CA ASN A 175 -5.88 2.19 -5.18
C ASN A 175 -6.27 3.60 -5.55
N THR A 176 -7.53 3.79 -5.92
CA THR A 176 -8.05 5.09 -6.35
C THR A 176 -9.54 5.20 -6.00
N LEU A 177 -10.07 6.42 -6.01
CA LEU A 177 -11.49 6.64 -6.09
C LEU A 177 -11.89 6.87 -7.54
N ILE A 178 -13.04 6.32 -7.91
CA ILE A 178 -13.66 6.50 -9.22
C ILE A 178 -15.07 7.07 -9.07
N GLY A 179 -15.49 7.83 -10.06
CA GLY A 179 -16.84 8.34 -10.18
C GLY A 179 -17.21 8.53 -11.63
N LYS A 180 -18.53 8.63 -11.95
CA LYS A 180 -19.00 8.91 -13.30
C LYS A 180 -18.49 10.26 -13.78
N GLU A 181 -17.96 10.35 -15.00
CA GLU A 181 -17.54 11.62 -15.60
C GLU A 181 -18.69 12.66 -15.60
N SER A 182 -19.92 12.21 -15.83
CA SER A 182 -21.11 13.06 -15.82
C SER A 182 -21.42 13.68 -14.45
N VAL A 183 -20.88 13.11 -13.35
CA VAL A 183 -21.09 13.57 -11.97
C VAL A 183 -19.86 14.31 -11.44
N VAL A 184 -18.68 13.69 -11.53
CA VAL A 184 -17.46 14.26 -10.95
C VAL A 184 -16.72 15.21 -11.89
N GLY A 185 -17.09 15.24 -13.18
CA GLY A 185 -16.40 16.00 -14.21
C GLY A 185 -15.10 15.34 -14.67
N ASP A 186 -14.51 15.85 -15.75
CA ASP A 186 -13.19 15.42 -16.27
C ASP A 186 -12.10 16.11 -15.45
N ARG A 187 -11.65 15.45 -14.38
CA ARG A 187 -10.60 15.92 -13.46
C ARG A 187 -9.69 14.78 -13.03
N ASP A 188 -8.47 15.10 -12.66
CA ASP A 188 -7.45 14.12 -12.29
C ASP A 188 -7.25 14.00 -10.77
N SER A 189 -7.82 14.93 -10.01
CA SER A 189 -7.68 15.02 -8.56
C SER A 189 -8.68 16.03 -7.99
N TRP A 190 -8.77 16.11 -6.69
CA TRP A 190 -9.58 17.08 -5.95
C TRP A 190 -9.13 17.27 -4.50
N THR A 191 -9.60 18.36 -3.93
CA THR A 191 -9.54 18.60 -2.49
C THR A 191 -10.80 18.04 -1.80
N LEU A 192 -10.79 17.96 -0.47
CA LEU A 192 -11.99 17.58 0.29
C LEU A 192 -13.14 18.59 0.07
N GLU A 193 -12.82 19.89 -0.07
CA GLU A 193 -13.81 20.95 -0.32
C GLU A 193 -14.50 20.73 -1.68
N GLU A 194 -13.74 20.46 -2.75
CA GLU A 194 -14.28 20.18 -4.09
C GLU A 194 -15.12 18.89 -4.11
N LEU A 195 -14.73 17.87 -3.34
CA LEU A 195 -15.51 16.66 -3.15
C LEU A 195 -16.87 17.00 -2.52
N MET A 196 -16.87 17.77 -1.45
CA MET A 196 -18.09 18.16 -0.73
C MET A 196 -18.99 19.08 -1.56
N GLU A 197 -18.42 20.02 -2.32
CA GLU A 197 -19.17 20.84 -3.27
C GLU A 197 -19.83 19.98 -4.33
N THR A 198 -19.10 19.03 -4.94
CA THR A 198 -19.66 18.11 -5.93
C THR A 198 -20.78 17.27 -5.31
N PHE A 199 -20.58 16.72 -4.12
CA PHE A 199 -21.60 15.92 -3.44
C PHE A 199 -22.86 16.74 -3.13
N SER A 200 -22.74 18.02 -2.80
CA SER A 200 -23.89 18.91 -2.54
C SER A 200 -24.82 19.07 -3.74
N THR A 201 -24.38 18.74 -4.95
CA THR A 201 -25.19 18.79 -6.19
C THR A 201 -25.96 17.49 -6.44
N MET A 202 -25.67 16.43 -5.69
CA MET A 202 -26.31 15.13 -5.84
C MET A 202 -27.75 15.13 -5.29
N PRO A 203 -28.62 14.19 -5.72
CA PRO A 203 -29.92 13.97 -5.10
C PRO A 203 -29.83 13.76 -3.58
N GLU A 204 -30.89 14.12 -2.82
CA GLU A 204 -30.91 14.10 -1.34
C GLU A 204 -30.59 12.74 -0.73
N ASP A 205 -30.99 11.64 -1.40
CA ASP A 205 -30.75 10.25 -0.92
C ASP A 205 -29.41 9.66 -1.41
N SER A 206 -28.55 10.47 -2.03
CA SER A 206 -27.27 10.02 -2.55
C SER A 206 -26.25 9.83 -1.43
N THR A 207 -25.25 8.98 -1.69
CA THR A 207 -24.13 8.73 -0.79
C THR A 207 -22.81 9.04 -1.49
N ILE A 208 -21.81 9.47 -0.71
CA ILE A 208 -20.46 9.73 -1.23
C ILE A 208 -19.80 8.44 -1.67
N LEU A 209 -19.73 7.47 -0.77
CA LEU A 209 -19.27 6.10 -1.01
C LEU A 209 -20.45 5.15 -0.78
N ARG A 210 -20.17 3.87 -0.58
CA ARG A 210 -21.19 2.88 -0.21
C ARG A 210 -22.05 3.41 0.92
N TYR A 211 -23.35 3.21 0.84
CA TYR A 211 -24.28 3.73 1.85
C TYR A 211 -24.08 3.11 3.25
N ASN A 212 -23.38 1.96 3.30
CA ASN A 212 -22.97 1.30 4.53
C ASN A 212 -21.61 1.75 5.05
N ALA A 213 -21.00 2.76 4.46
CA ALA A 213 -19.71 3.25 4.92
C ALA A 213 -19.76 3.79 6.34
N THR A 214 -18.91 3.28 7.19
CA THR A 214 -18.77 3.74 8.58
C THR A 214 -17.73 4.87 8.69
N ARG A 215 -17.74 5.56 9.81
CA ARG A 215 -16.74 6.60 10.12
C ARG A 215 -15.31 6.08 10.06
N TRP A 216 -15.06 4.88 10.58
CA TRP A 216 -13.76 4.23 10.50
C TRP A 216 -13.35 3.95 9.06
N GLU A 217 -14.27 3.42 8.27
CA GLU A 217 -14.02 3.12 6.86
C GLU A 217 -13.68 4.36 6.06
N MET A 218 -14.40 5.46 6.29
CA MET A 218 -14.10 6.75 5.66
C MET A 218 -12.73 7.29 6.10
N TYR A 219 -12.41 7.22 7.41
CA TYR A 219 -11.11 7.62 7.94
C TYR A 219 -9.98 6.80 7.31
N SER A 220 -10.07 5.48 7.35
CA SER A 220 -9.01 4.60 6.86
C SER A 220 -8.76 4.75 5.36
N ARG A 221 -9.81 4.97 4.56
CA ARG A 221 -9.68 5.10 3.11
C ARG A 221 -9.25 6.48 2.65
N LEU A 222 -9.80 7.52 3.24
CA LEU A 222 -9.56 8.88 2.77
C LEU A 222 -8.34 9.55 3.43
N PHE A 223 -8.00 9.16 4.66
CA PHE A 223 -7.06 9.95 5.46
C PHE A 223 -5.86 9.19 6.02
N CYS A 224 -5.93 7.87 6.25
CA CYS A 224 -4.80 7.13 6.83
C CYS A 224 -3.50 7.27 6.02
N THR A 225 -3.61 7.30 4.70
CA THR A 225 -2.45 7.43 3.80
C THR A 225 -1.91 8.85 3.71
N THR A 226 -2.63 9.84 4.26
CA THR A 226 -2.29 11.26 4.13
C THR A 226 -1.81 11.90 5.43
N LEU A 227 -1.79 11.17 6.55
CA LEU A 227 -1.39 11.72 7.86
C LEU A 227 0.06 12.24 7.87
N ASP A 228 0.96 11.61 7.14
CA ASP A 228 2.36 12.06 7.00
C ASP A 228 2.49 13.49 6.49
N ARG A 229 1.49 14.02 5.77
CA ARG A 229 1.48 15.40 5.25
C ARG A 229 1.41 16.47 6.34
N TYR A 230 0.89 16.09 7.51
CA TYR A 230 0.82 16.99 8.66
C TYR A 230 2.10 16.96 9.51
N ILE A 231 3.14 16.22 9.07
CA ILE A 231 4.37 15.99 9.83
C ILE A 231 5.58 16.37 8.97
N ASP A 232 6.36 17.31 9.45
CA ASP A 232 7.72 17.52 8.98
C ASP A 232 8.68 16.64 9.78
N TRP A 233 9.04 15.52 9.22
CA TRP A 233 9.94 14.56 9.86
C TRP A 233 11.37 15.08 10.05
N GLU A 234 11.82 16.05 9.25
CA GLU A 234 13.14 16.67 9.39
C GLU A 234 13.20 17.58 10.62
N THR A 235 12.20 18.45 10.80
CA THR A 235 12.16 19.38 11.92
C THR A 235 11.41 18.86 13.14
N GLY A 236 10.58 17.83 12.97
CA GLY A 236 9.68 17.29 13.99
C GLY A 236 8.46 18.18 14.24
N GLN A 237 8.17 19.12 13.33
CA GLN A 237 6.97 19.95 13.44
C GLN A 237 5.74 19.18 12.98
N CYS A 238 4.65 19.38 13.71
CA CYS A 238 3.34 18.81 13.37
C CYS A 238 2.36 19.95 13.12
N SER A 239 1.48 19.79 12.13
CA SER A 239 0.56 20.84 11.67
C SER A 239 -0.89 20.36 11.60
N PHE A 240 -1.36 19.64 12.62
CA PHE A 240 -2.76 19.20 12.72
C PHE A 240 -3.74 20.31 13.10
N ASP A 241 -3.27 21.45 13.59
CA ASP A 241 -4.10 22.62 13.90
C ASP A 241 -4.24 23.52 12.65
N ASN A 242 -4.98 23.03 11.66
CA ASN A 242 -5.30 23.73 10.43
C ASN A 242 -6.75 23.45 10.01
N ASP A 243 -7.30 24.29 9.13
CA ASP A 243 -8.68 24.23 8.70
C ASP A 243 -9.01 22.91 7.98
N GLU A 244 -8.07 22.35 7.26
CA GLU A 244 -8.27 21.09 6.54
C GLU A 244 -8.50 19.92 7.49
N PHE A 245 -7.65 19.75 8.51
CA PHE A 245 -7.84 18.70 9.50
C PHE A 245 -9.14 18.90 10.30
N ARG A 246 -9.53 20.17 10.54
CA ARG A 246 -10.84 20.53 11.14
C ARG A 246 -11.99 20.05 10.25
N ASN A 247 -11.97 20.40 9.00
CA ASN A 247 -13.00 20.02 8.03
C ASN A 247 -13.07 18.48 7.88
N MET A 248 -11.94 17.80 7.93
CA MET A 248 -11.89 16.33 7.94
C MET A 248 -12.62 15.74 9.16
N LEU A 249 -12.39 16.26 10.36
CA LEU A 249 -13.06 15.78 11.57
C LEU A 249 -14.57 16.01 11.53
N GLU A 250 -15.00 17.17 11.05
CA GLU A 250 -16.41 17.48 10.85
C GLU A 250 -17.05 16.58 9.81
N PHE A 251 -16.37 16.35 8.71
CA PHE A 251 -16.81 15.44 7.65
C PHE A 251 -16.95 14.00 8.18
N LEU A 252 -15.95 13.46 8.87
CA LEU A 252 -16.01 12.12 9.44
C LEU A 252 -17.14 11.97 10.45
N LYS A 253 -17.51 13.02 11.18
CA LYS A 253 -18.60 13.01 12.16
C LYS A 253 -19.96 12.78 11.51
N THR A 254 -20.13 13.08 10.22
CA THR A 254 -21.38 12.84 9.48
C THR A 254 -21.66 11.35 9.25
N PHE A 255 -20.65 10.48 9.32
CA PHE A 255 -20.81 9.05 9.12
C PHE A 255 -21.16 8.31 10.42
N PRO A 256 -21.91 7.20 10.34
CA PRO A 256 -22.23 6.39 11.51
C PRO A 256 -20.96 5.72 12.08
N ALA A 257 -21.00 5.42 13.39
CA ALA A 257 -19.94 4.64 14.04
C ALA A 257 -19.95 3.18 13.60
N GLU A 258 -21.16 2.63 13.44
CA GLU A 258 -21.41 1.25 13.04
C GLU A 258 -22.51 1.23 11.99
N PHE A 259 -22.48 0.24 11.12
CA PHE A 259 -23.53 0.01 10.13
C PHE A 259 -24.31 -1.25 10.48
N GLU A 260 -25.61 -1.12 10.57
CA GLU A 260 -26.53 -2.23 10.79
C GLU A 260 -27.38 -2.46 9.54
N THR A 261 -27.49 -3.70 9.09
CA THR A 261 -28.36 -4.09 7.98
C THR A 261 -29.07 -5.39 8.29
N THR A 262 -30.27 -5.53 7.75
CA THR A 262 -31.02 -6.79 7.74
C THR A 262 -30.81 -7.58 6.46
N LEU A 263 -30.10 -7.01 5.49
CA LEU A 263 -29.81 -7.64 4.20
C LEU A 263 -28.76 -8.74 4.41
N THR A 264 -28.90 -9.82 3.66
CA THR A 264 -27.83 -10.80 3.52
C THR A 264 -26.65 -10.18 2.72
N PRO A 265 -25.43 -10.72 2.83
CA PRO A 265 -24.29 -10.19 2.05
C PRO A 265 -24.56 -10.08 0.55
N ASN A 266 -25.27 -11.05 -0.06
CA ASN A 266 -25.58 -11.01 -1.49
C ASN A 266 -26.61 -9.92 -1.82
N GLU A 267 -27.65 -9.75 -1.01
CA GLU A 267 -28.64 -8.69 -1.18
C GLU A 267 -28.00 -7.30 -1.03
N LEU A 268 -27.07 -7.16 -0.09
CA LEU A 268 -26.33 -5.93 0.11
C LEU A 268 -25.47 -5.60 -1.12
N GLU A 269 -24.72 -6.56 -1.65
CA GLU A 269 -23.88 -6.33 -2.84
C GLU A 269 -24.72 -6.01 -4.09
N GLU A 270 -25.88 -6.65 -4.25
CA GLU A 270 -26.81 -6.33 -5.34
C GLU A 270 -27.36 -4.91 -5.23
N GLU A 271 -27.73 -4.48 -4.01
CA GLU A 271 -28.19 -3.12 -3.79
C GLU A 271 -27.10 -2.09 -4.04
N LEU A 272 -25.90 -2.30 -3.56
CA LEU A 272 -24.75 -1.42 -3.79
C LEU A 272 -24.43 -1.29 -5.28
N PHE A 273 -24.53 -2.38 -6.03
CA PHE A 273 -24.36 -2.35 -7.48
C PHE A 273 -25.39 -1.43 -8.14
N TRP A 274 -26.68 -1.60 -7.83
CA TRP A 274 -27.74 -0.80 -8.47
C TRP A 274 -27.69 0.68 -8.06
N ARG A 275 -27.29 0.99 -6.84
CA ARG A 275 -27.06 2.39 -6.42
C ARG A 275 -26.00 3.09 -7.26
N ARG A 276 -24.90 2.40 -7.58
CA ARG A 276 -23.86 2.92 -8.49
C ARG A 276 -24.42 3.12 -9.91
N VAL A 277 -25.07 2.12 -10.45
CA VAL A 277 -25.65 2.20 -11.81
C VAL A 277 -26.65 3.34 -11.91
N ASN A 278 -27.50 3.51 -10.91
CA ASN A 278 -28.53 4.54 -10.87
C ASN A 278 -27.99 5.96 -10.57
N GLY A 279 -26.71 6.09 -10.21
CA GLY A 279 -26.12 7.38 -9.85
C GLY A 279 -26.51 7.88 -8.44
N GLU A 280 -26.94 6.98 -7.57
CA GLU A 280 -27.27 7.27 -6.17
C GLU A 280 -26.02 7.19 -5.26
N GLN A 281 -24.93 6.65 -5.77
CA GLN A 281 -23.60 6.63 -5.14
C GLN A 281 -22.64 7.41 -6.02
N MET A 282 -21.95 8.40 -5.45
CA MET A 282 -21.05 9.29 -6.18
C MET A 282 -19.75 8.61 -6.56
N LEU A 283 -19.13 7.94 -5.60
CA LEU A 283 -17.79 7.36 -5.72
C LEU A 283 -17.75 5.89 -5.32
N GLU A 284 -16.77 5.18 -5.86
CA GLU A 284 -16.37 3.85 -5.43
C GLU A 284 -14.85 3.78 -5.26
N SER A 285 -14.39 3.01 -4.27
CA SER A 285 -12.99 2.60 -4.17
C SER A 285 -12.69 1.55 -5.22
N ALA A 286 -11.65 1.76 -6.00
CA ALA A 286 -11.25 0.81 -7.04
C ALA A 286 -9.80 0.35 -6.84
N LEU A 287 -9.56 -0.91 -7.14
CA LEU A 287 -8.24 -1.47 -7.35
C LEU A 287 -8.04 -1.67 -8.85
N VAL A 288 -6.93 -1.17 -9.35
CA VAL A 288 -6.57 -1.28 -10.76
C VAL A 288 -5.21 -1.94 -10.85
N ASP A 289 -5.15 -3.12 -11.43
CA ASP A 289 -3.91 -3.88 -11.62
C ASP A 289 -3.70 -4.36 -13.06
N MET A 290 -4.73 -4.27 -13.90
CA MET A 290 -4.65 -4.65 -15.31
C MET A 290 -5.50 -3.73 -16.20
N LEU A 291 -5.17 -3.71 -17.48
CA LEU A 291 -5.88 -2.87 -18.47
C LEU A 291 -7.38 -3.19 -18.54
N LEU A 292 -7.78 -4.43 -18.29
CA LEU A 292 -9.19 -4.83 -18.32
C LEU A 292 -10.02 -4.14 -17.21
N ASP A 293 -9.41 -3.77 -16.12
CA ASP A 293 -10.12 -3.10 -15.03
C ASP A 293 -10.72 -1.77 -15.47
N ILE A 294 -10.09 -1.11 -16.44
CA ILE A 294 -10.59 0.16 -16.98
C ILE A 294 -12.00 0.00 -17.58
N THR A 295 -12.17 -0.96 -18.47
CA THR A 295 -13.48 -1.21 -19.11
C THR A 295 -14.47 -1.90 -18.17
N TYR A 296 -13.97 -2.75 -17.27
CA TYR A 296 -14.76 -3.37 -16.23
C TYR A 296 -15.39 -2.33 -15.30
N LEU A 297 -14.62 -1.35 -14.84
CA LEU A 297 -15.10 -0.31 -13.95
C LEU A 297 -16.13 0.60 -14.63
N ASP A 298 -15.94 0.98 -15.91
CA ASP A 298 -16.96 1.69 -16.70
C ASP A 298 -18.28 0.91 -16.69
N THR A 299 -18.23 -0.41 -16.91
CA THR A 299 -19.42 -1.27 -16.91
C THR A 299 -20.12 -1.30 -15.55
N THR A 300 -19.37 -1.28 -14.44
CA THR A 300 -19.94 -1.28 -13.07
C THR A 300 -20.70 0.00 -12.73
N PHE A 301 -20.51 1.07 -13.50
CA PHE A 301 -21.26 2.33 -13.41
C PHE A 301 -22.33 2.48 -14.52
N GLY A 302 -22.79 1.37 -15.08
CA GLY A 302 -23.86 1.36 -16.09
C GLY A 302 -23.39 1.70 -17.50
N GLY A 303 -22.09 1.56 -17.78
CA GLY A 303 -21.47 1.88 -19.07
C GLY A 303 -21.08 3.35 -19.22
N ASP A 304 -21.31 4.18 -18.19
CA ASP A 304 -20.74 5.53 -18.15
C ASP A 304 -19.22 5.46 -17.93
N ARG A 305 -18.51 6.31 -18.67
CA ARG A 305 -17.07 6.48 -18.45
C ARG A 305 -16.80 6.89 -17.00
N VAL A 306 -15.91 6.16 -16.31
CA VAL A 306 -15.44 6.55 -14.97
C VAL A 306 -14.17 7.38 -15.06
N ILE A 307 -14.02 8.29 -14.12
CA ILE A 307 -12.81 9.08 -13.91
C ILE A 307 -12.07 8.50 -12.71
N PHE A 308 -10.75 8.27 -12.86
CA PHE A 308 -9.84 7.88 -11.79
C PHE A 308 -9.35 9.13 -11.09
N ILE A 309 -10.10 9.57 -10.10
CA ILE A 309 -9.91 10.90 -9.48
C ILE A 309 -8.99 10.85 -8.25
N GLY A 310 -8.86 9.68 -7.63
CA GLY A 310 -8.09 9.53 -6.40
C GLY A 310 -8.80 10.02 -5.14
N TYR A 311 -8.19 9.77 -4.01
CA TYR A 311 -8.65 10.27 -2.71
C TYR A 311 -8.39 11.78 -2.60
N PRO A 312 -9.23 12.53 -1.87
CA PRO A 312 -9.02 13.97 -1.76
C PRO A 312 -7.70 14.28 -1.08
N THR A 313 -7.03 15.31 -1.58
CA THR A 313 -5.73 15.77 -1.07
C THR A 313 -5.80 17.23 -0.66
N THR A 314 -4.81 17.70 0.08
CA THR A 314 -4.74 19.07 0.58
C THR A 314 -4.44 20.09 -0.52
N ASP A 315 -3.63 19.67 -1.48
CA ASP A 315 -3.04 20.52 -2.52
C ASP A 315 -3.64 20.25 -3.91
N GLY A 316 -4.66 19.37 -3.99
CA GLY A 316 -5.25 18.95 -5.26
C GLY A 316 -4.34 18.07 -6.12
N SER A 317 -3.27 17.50 -5.55
CA SER A 317 -2.47 16.49 -6.23
C SER A 317 -3.23 15.16 -6.35
N SER A 318 -2.73 14.21 -7.16
CA SER A 318 -3.36 12.89 -7.25
C SER A 318 -3.33 12.17 -5.90
N GLY A 319 -4.50 11.76 -5.43
CA GLY A 319 -4.67 10.98 -4.21
C GLY A 319 -4.71 9.47 -4.44
N SER A 320 -4.43 9.00 -5.65
CA SER A 320 -4.23 7.58 -5.92
C SER A 320 -2.90 7.11 -5.33
N PHE A 321 -2.80 5.84 -4.95
CA PHE A 321 -1.56 5.28 -4.40
C PHE A 321 -1.33 3.86 -4.87
N PHE A 322 -0.05 3.50 -4.99
CA PHE A 322 0.36 2.12 -5.24
C PHE A 322 0.28 1.32 -3.95
N ASN A 323 -0.36 0.16 -4.04
CA ASN A 323 -0.36 -0.85 -2.99
C ASN A 323 0.55 -2.00 -3.44
N ILE A 324 1.63 -2.22 -2.71
CA ILE A 324 2.63 -3.23 -3.05
C ILE A 324 2.16 -4.60 -2.58
N HIS A 325 2.33 -5.57 -3.45
CA HIS A 325 1.99 -6.95 -3.16
C HIS A 325 3.23 -7.84 -3.11
N LYS A 326 3.16 -8.89 -2.29
CA LYS A 326 4.21 -9.89 -2.17
C LYS A 326 5.54 -9.32 -1.67
N THR A 327 6.64 -9.89 -2.14
CA THR A 327 7.98 -9.62 -1.66
C THR A 327 8.41 -8.18 -1.88
N THR A 328 8.67 -7.47 -0.80
CA THR A 328 9.32 -6.16 -0.78
C THR A 328 10.67 -6.31 -0.11
N LEU A 329 11.73 -5.92 -0.76
CA LEU A 329 13.09 -6.17 -0.33
C LEU A 329 13.84 -4.86 -0.07
N ALA A 330 14.62 -4.83 1.00
CA ALA A 330 15.61 -3.78 1.25
C ALA A 330 16.99 -4.39 1.44
N MET A 331 18.01 -3.64 1.06
CA MET A 331 19.40 -3.96 1.34
C MET A 331 19.88 -3.15 2.54
N ALA A 332 20.59 -3.78 3.47
CA ALA A 332 21.21 -3.06 4.56
C ALA A 332 22.41 -2.24 4.07
N SER A 333 22.56 -1.01 4.57
CA SER A 333 23.73 -0.16 4.27
C SER A 333 25.05 -0.81 4.69
N THR A 334 24.99 -1.70 5.69
CA THR A 334 26.14 -2.46 6.23
C THR A 334 26.48 -3.71 5.43
N CYS A 335 25.66 -4.10 4.44
CA CYS A 335 25.94 -5.24 3.57
C CYS A 335 27.32 -5.10 2.93
N GLN A 336 28.18 -6.12 3.07
CA GLN A 336 29.56 -6.08 2.57
C GLN A 336 29.66 -6.47 1.11
N ASN A 337 28.74 -7.30 0.61
CA ASN A 337 28.70 -7.76 -0.78
C ASN A 337 27.42 -7.27 -1.47
N LYS A 338 27.37 -5.95 -1.70
CA LYS A 338 26.19 -5.26 -2.21
C LYS A 338 25.83 -5.68 -3.65
N GLU A 339 26.83 -5.95 -4.48
CA GLU A 339 26.60 -6.42 -5.85
C GLU A 339 25.90 -7.79 -5.85
N ALA A 340 26.36 -8.72 -5.01
CA ALA A 340 25.70 -10.03 -4.89
C ALA A 340 24.32 -9.94 -4.27
N ALA A 341 24.15 -9.03 -3.29
CA ALA A 341 22.82 -8.75 -2.69
C ALA A 341 21.85 -8.20 -3.75
N TRP A 342 22.29 -7.26 -4.56
CA TRP A 342 21.51 -6.74 -5.69
C TRP A 342 21.12 -7.82 -6.69
N GLU A 343 22.08 -8.66 -7.10
CA GLU A 343 21.84 -9.76 -8.04
C GLU A 343 20.77 -10.73 -7.49
N PHE A 344 20.80 -11.03 -6.20
CA PHE A 344 19.79 -11.87 -5.58
C PHE A 344 18.43 -11.14 -5.46
N MET A 345 18.38 -9.89 -5.04
CA MET A 345 17.17 -9.11 -4.93
C MET A 345 16.48 -8.95 -6.30
N SER A 346 17.23 -8.53 -7.33
CA SER A 346 16.72 -8.37 -8.68
C SER A 346 16.20 -9.68 -9.26
N TYR A 347 16.88 -10.80 -8.98
CA TYR A 347 16.39 -12.13 -9.34
C TYR A 347 15.08 -12.50 -8.65
N LEU A 348 14.92 -12.17 -7.35
CA LEU A 348 13.73 -12.52 -6.59
C LEU A 348 12.48 -11.77 -7.03
N ILE A 349 12.59 -10.51 -7.44
CA ILE A 349 11.43 -9.71 -7.86
C ILE A 349 10.98 -9.97 -9.30
N GLN A 350 11.81 -10.63 -10.12
CA GLN A 350 11.41 -10.97 -11.49
C GLN A 350 10.16 -11.86 -11.48
N PRO A 351 9.26 -11.71 -12.45
CA PRO A 351 8.07 -12.54 -12.55
C PRO A 351 8.42 -14.03 -12.53
N VAL A 352 7.69 -14.79 -11.69
CA VAL A 352 7.91 -16.24 -11.55
C VAL A 352 7.55 -16.99 -12.83
N TYR A 353 6.66 -16.41 -13.64
CA TYR A 353 6.08 -17.05 -14.81
C TYR A 353 6.58 -16.42 -16.10
N SER A 354 7.01 -17.26 -17.04
CA SER A 354 7.22 -16.82 -18.40
C SER A 354 5.87 -16.47 -19.06
N VAL A 355 5.90 -15.63 -20.10
CA VAL A 355 4.70 -15.30 -20.91
C VAL A 355 3.94 -16.56 -21.35
N ALA A 356 4.67 -17.64 -21.70
CA ALA A 356 4.05 -18.92 -22.09
C ALA A 356 3.33 -19.63 -20.93
N GLN A 357 3.83 -19.49 -19.72
CA GLN A 357 3.18 -20.03 -18.52
C GLN A 357 1.97 -19.20 -18.12
N MET A 358 2.06 -17.87 -18.20
CA MET A 358 0.94 -16.97 -17.96
C MET A 358 -0.23 -17.22 -18.93
N LYS A 359 0.04 -17.60 -20.18
CA LYS A 359 -1.00 -18.00 -21.14
C LYS A 359 -1.80 -19.25 -20.75
N GLN A 360 -1.28 -20.06 -19.84
CA GLN A 360 -1.94 -21.29 -19.36
C GLN A 360 -2.63 -21.12 -18.01
N MET A 361 -2.44 -19.98 -17.35
CA MET A 361 -3.05 -19.68 -16.05
C MET A 361 -4.52 -19.30 -16.21
N HIS A 362 -5.34 -19.66 -15.24
CA HIS A 362 -6.73 -19.23 -15.20
C HIS A 362 -6.85 -17.74 -14.84
N TRP A 363 -7.97 -17.11 -15.17
CA TRP A 363 -8.24 -15.68 -15.00
C TRP A 363 -8.18 -15.18 -13.55
N ASP A 364 -8.33 -16.07 -12.58
CA ASP A 364 -8.27 -15.83 -11.14
C ASP A 364 -6.84 -15.72 -10.58
N GLU A 365 -5.84 -16.12 -11.37
CA GLU A 365 -4.43 -15.88 -11.05
C GLU A 365 -3.99 -14.56 -11.73
N SER A 366 -4.45 -13.44 -11.19
CA SER A 366 -4.28 -12.11 -11.75
C SER A 366 -2.81 -11.75 -11.95
N ILE A 367 -2.48 -11.31 -13.18
CA ILE A 367 -1.22 -10.64 -13.47
C ILE A 367 -1.38 -9.21 -12.94
N ARG A 368 -0.87 -8.96 -11.75
CA ARG A 368 -0.87 -7.61 -11.16
C ARG A 368 0.02 -6.68 -11.99
N LEU A 369 -0.12 -5.39 -11.78
CA LEU A 369 0.72 -4.39 -12.43
C LEU A 369 2.20 -4.63 -12.06
N PRO A 370 3.06 -5.04 -13.03
CA PRO A 370 4.45 -5.32 -12.75
C PRO A 370 5.29 -4.04 -12.84
N VAL A 371 6.37 -3.97 -12.06
CA VAL A 371 7.37 -2.90 -12.19
C VAL A 371 8.15 -3.03 -13.49
N ASN A 372 8.41 -4.24 -13.97
CA ASN A 372 9.14 -4.49 -15.21
C ASN A 372 8.30 -4.10 -16.43
N ARG A 373 8.78 -3.14 -17.24
CA ARG A 373 8.11 -2.60 -18.43
C ARG A 373 7.80 -3.66 -19.47
N LYS A 374 8.74 -4.58 -19.75
CA LYS A 374 8.51 -5.64 -20.71
C LYS A 374 7.43 -6.62 -20.28
N SER A 375 7.34 -6.89 -18.97
CA SER A 375 6.26 -7.69 -18.40
C SER A 375 4.93 -6.97 -18.48
N PHE A 376 4.91 -5.65 -18.26
CA PHE A 376 3.76 -4.80 -18.44
C PHE A 376 3.26 -4.81 -19.89
N GLU A 377 4.11 -4.53 -20.86
CA GLU A 377 3.75 -4.47 -22.28
C GLU A 377 3.27 -5.82 -22.84
N ASN A 378 3.92 -6.92 -22.45
CA ASN A 378 3.57 -8.25 -22.94
C ASN A 378 2.41 -8.89 -22.18
N GLY A 379 2.49 -8.94 -20.86
CA GLY A 379 1.52 -9.65 -20.03
C GLY A 379 0.26 -8.85 -19.75
N ASN A 380 0.43 -7.59 -19.36
CA ASN A 380 -0.67 -6.75 -18.90
C ASN A 380 -1.44 -6.08 -20.05
N ILE A 381 -0.82 -5.90 -21.23
CA ILE A 381 -1.45 -5.26 -22.39
C ILE A 381 -1.70 -6.26 -23.52
N SER A 382 -0.62 -6.79 -24.12
CA SER A 382 -0.72 -7.55 -25.38
C SER A 382 -1.45 -8.89 -25.20
N ASP A 383 -1.05 -9.68 -24.19
CA ASP A 383 -1.66 -10.99 -23.94
C ASP A 383 -3.13 -10.87 -23.52
N LEU A 384 -3.46 -9.82 -22.77
CA LEU A 384 -4.82 -9.57 -22.32
C LEU A 384 -5.75 -9.25 -23.50
N ARG A 385 -5.32 -8.36 -24.40
CA ARG A 385 -6.05 -8.04 -25.65
C ARG A 385 -6.23 -9.24 -26.56
N GLU A 386 -5.23 -10.13 -26.68
CA GLU A 386 -5.31 -11.34 -27.49
C GLU A 386 -6.34 -12.32 -26.93
N ARG A 387 -6.32 -12.54 -25.60
CA ARG A 387 -7.26 -13.45 -24.92
C ARG A 387 -8.71 -12.96 -25.00
N GLN A 388 -8.93 -11.66 -24.86
CA GLN A 388 -10.28 -11.07 -24.91
C GLN A 388 -10.91 -11.08 -26.29
N ARG A 389 -10.11 -11.14 -27.36
CA ARG A 389 -10.63 -11.25 -28.72
C ARG A 389 -11.45 -12.54 -28.92
N ASP A 390 -11.08 -13.61 -28.22
CA ASP A 390 -11.68 -14.95 -28.42
C ASP A 390 -12.73 -15.30 -27.35
N LEU A 391 -12.77 -14.57 -26.23
CA LEU A 391 -13.71 -14.81 -25.12
C LEU A 391 -14.15 -13.46 -24.55
N PRO A 392 -15.40 -13.00 -24.78
CA PRO A 392 -15.90 -11.86 -24.04
C PRO A 392 -15.86 -12.19 -22.55
N PRO A 393 -15.12 -11.42 -21.73
CA PRO A 393 -15.05 -11.69 -20.32
C PRO A 393 -16.41 -11.46 -19.69
N GLN A 394 -16.93 -12.49 -19.07
CA GLN A 394 -18.15 -12.40 -18.27
C GLN A 394 -17.71 -12.32 -16.82
N TYR A 395 -17.84 -11.14 -16.23
CA TYR A 395 -17.67 -10.98 -14.81
C TYR A 395 -18.99 -11.18 -14.08
N SER A 396 -18.96 -11.96 -13.02
CA SER A 396 -20.02 -11.96 -12.03
C SER A 396 -19.49 -11.35 -10.75
N PHE A 397 -20.08 -10.27 -10.29
CA PHE A 397 -19.93 -9.85 -8.90
C PHE A 397 -20.34 -11.00 -7.98
N ARG A 398 -19.72 -11.14 -6.81
CA ARG A 398 -20.26 -11.99 -5.75
C ARG A 398 -21.70 -11.52 -5.48
N GLY A 399 -22.68 -12.29 -5.96
CA GLY A 399 -24.12 -11.96 -5.81
C GLY A 399 -24.71 -10.96 -6.79
N GLY A 400 -23.93 -10.31 -7.66
CA GLY A 400 -24.40 -9.37 -8.65
C GLY A 400 -24.78 -9.98 -10.01
N PRO A 401 -25.34 -9.20 -10.92
CA PRO A 401 -25.67 -9.65 -12.27
C PRO A 401 -24.40 -10.00 -13.07
N ARG A 402 -24.55 -10.90 -14.04
CA ARG A 402 -23.51 -11.15 -15.03
C ARG A 402 -23.37 -9.92 -15.93
N ILE A 403 -22.16 -9.40 -16.05
CA ILE A 403 -21.86 -8.23 -16.86
C ILE A 403 -20.94 -8.64 -18.01
N GLU A 404 -21.29 -8.25 -19.22
CA GLU A 404 -20.38 -8.32 -20.37
C GLU A 404 -19.49 -7.08 -20.36
N VAL A 405 -18.19 -7.29 -20.46
CA VAL A 405 -17.17 -6.22 -20.46
C VAL A 405 -16.55 -6.16 -21.84
N ASP A 406 -16.58 -4.99 -22.44
CA ASP A 406 -15.96 -4.77 -23.75
C ASP A 406 -14.43 -4.90 -23.69
N PRO A 407 -13.79 -5.40 -24.75
CA PRO A 407 -12.34 -5.43 -24.84
C PRO A 407 -11.75 -4.02 -24.76
N PRO A 408 -10.63 -3.83 -24.03
CA PRO A 408 -9.99 -2.52 -23.88
C PRO A 408 -9.51 -1.96 -25.23
N THR A 409 -9.74 -0.67 -25.40
CA THR A 409 -9.32 0.11 -26.57
C THR A 409 -7.95 0.78 -26.33
N ASP A 410 -7.43 1.49 -27.35
CA ASP A 410 -6.24 2.33 -27.19
C ASP A 410 -6.51 3.55 -26.29
N GLU A 411 -7.75 4.00 -26.18
CA GLU A 411 -8.15 5.04 -25.24
C GLU A 411 -8.05 4.54 -23.81
N ASP A 412 -8.51 3.32 -23.53
CA ASP A 412 -8.43 2.71 -22.20
C ASP A 412 -6.97 2.47 -21.79
N LEU A 413 -6.10 2.12 -22.73
CA LEU A 413 -4.67 2.05 -22.48
C LEU A 413 -4.11 3.41 -22.05
N ARG A 414 -4.47 4.50 -22.75
CA ARG A 414 -4.05 5.86 -22.36
C ARG A 414 -4.55 6.27 -20.98
N ARG A 415 -5.78 5.89 -20.64
CA ARG A 415 -6.35 6.13 -19.29
C ARG A 415 -5.55 5.37 -18.22
N TYR A 416 -5.21 4.12 -18.51
CA TYR A 416 -4.43 3.28 -17.61
C TYR A 416 -3.00 3.82 -17.40
N GLU A 417 -2.31 4.15 -18.49
CA GLU A 417 -0.97 4.77 -18.42
C GLU A 417 -1.00 6.12 -17.71
N LYS A 418 -2.04 6.93 -17.94
CA LYS A 418 -2.24 8.20 -17.24
C LYS A 418 -2.38 7.97 -15.74
N LEU A 419 -3.20 7.01 -15.31
CA LEU A 419 -3.38 6.64 -13.91
C LEU A 419 -2.06 6.20 -13.27
N ILE A 420 -1.30 5.30 -13.93
CA ILE A 420 0.02 4.87 -13.46
C ILE A 420 0.95 6.07 -13.25
N ASN A 421 1.06 6.94 -14.25
CA ASN A 421 2.01 8.06 -14.22
C ASN A 421 1.59 9.20 -13.29
N SER A 422 0.32 9.35 -13.00
CA SER A 422 -0.19 10.37 -12.06
C SER A 422 -0.16 9.90 -10.60
N THR A 423 0.01 8.61 -10.35
CA THR A 423 0.09 8.05 -8.99
C THR A 423 1.49 8.31 -8.42
N THR A 424 1.56 9.11 -7.36
CA THR A 424 2.84 9.58 -6.79
C THR A 424 3.12 9.08 -5.37
N GLN A 425 2.26 8.22 -4.84
CA GLN A 425 2.33 7.75 -3.47
C GLN A 425 2.29 6.22 -3.44
N ILE A 426 2.90 5.67 -2.39
CA ILE A 426 2.84 4.26 -2.04
C ILE A 426 2.09 4.11 -0.72
N TYR A 427 1.20 3.12 -0.63
CA TYR A 427 0.59 2.75 0.63
C TYR A 427 1.63 2.06 1.51
N TRP A 428 1.97 2.74 2.60
CA TRP A 428 2.83 2.20 3.64
C TRP A 428 2.36 2.76 4.97
N PRO A 429 1.43 2.07 5.65
CA PRO A 429 0.76 2.59 6.82
C PRO A 429 1.73 2.74 7.98
N ASP A 430 1.56 3.82 8.72
CA ASP A 430 2.07 3.96 10.08
C ASP A 430 0.90 3.71 11.04
N ASP A 431 0.70 2.44 11.40
CA ASP A 431 -0.41 2.00 12.23
C ASP A 431 -0.41 2.71 13.59
N ALA A 432 0.79 2.94 14.15
CA ALA A 432 0.91 3.61 15.44
C ALA A 432 0.46 5.07 15.35
N LEU A 433 0.84 5.78 14.30
CA LEU A 433 0.40 7.14 14.03
C LEU A 433 -1.11 7.18 13.78
N SER A 434 -1.62 6.28 12.95
CA SER A 434 -3.04 6.17 12.64
C SER A 434 -3.88 5.91 13.89
N ASP A 435 -3.47 4.98 14.74
CA ASP A 435 -4.15 4.65 16.00
C ASP A 435 -4.12 5.84 16.98
N ILE A 436 -2.98 6.54 17.09
CA ILE A 436 -2.86 7.74 17.94
C ILE A 436 -3.88 8.80 17.54
N VAL A 437 -4.00 9.06 16.24
CA VAL A 437 -4.94 10.06 15.70
C VAL A 437 -6.37 9.60 15.90
N TRP A 438 -6.70 8.37 15.54
CA TRP A 438 -8.03 7.80 15.65
C TRP A 438 -8.54 7.78 17.10
N GLU A 439 -7.74 7.29 18.05
CA GLU A 439 -8.09 7.28 19.46
C GLU A 439 -8.32 8.69 20.02
N ALA A 440 -7.50 9.66 19.60
CA ALA A 440 -7.67 11.05 20.03
C ALA A 440 -8.96 11.66 19.52
N MET A 441 -9.43 11.28 18.32
CA MET A 441 -10.70 11.75 17.75
C MET A 441 -11.95 11.13 18.41
N GLY A 442 -11.81 9.96 19.04
CA GLY A 442 -12.94 9.22 19.62
C GLY A 442 -13.82 10.04 20.58
N ALA A 443 -13.21 10.86 21.43
CA ALA A 443 -13.94 11.72 22.39
C ALA A 443 -14.75 12.84 21.69
N TYR A 444 -14.28 13.35 20.56
CA TYR A 444 -15.02 14.30 19.72
C TYR A 444 -16.23 13.65 19.06
N PHE A 445 -16.06 12.44 18.56
CA PHE A 445 -17.15 11.70 17.93
C PHE A 445 -18.22 11.28 18.95
N ALA A 446 -17.83 11.01 20.19
CA ALA A 446 -18.75 10.74 21.29
C ALA A 446 -19.46 12.01 21.81
N GLY A 447 -18.98 13.20 21.45
CA GLY A 447 -19.49 14.47 21.96
C GLY A 447 -18.94 14.88 23.33
N ASP A 448 -17.93 14.18 23.84
CA ASP A 448 -17.30 14.42 25.14
C ASP A 448 -16.28 15.56 25.11
N ARG A 449 -15.83 15.96 23.91
CA ARG A 449 -14.86 17.05 23.69
C ARG A 449 -15.27 17.93 22.52
N THR A 450 -14.80 19.17 22.58
CA THR A 450 -14.91 20.11 21.46
C THR A 450 -13.89 19.76 20.36
N LEU A 451 -14.10 20.30 19.16
CA LEU A 451 -13.18 20.16 18.04
C LEU A 451 -11.78 20.70 18.41
N ASP A 452 -11.70 21.87 19.02
CA ASP A 452 -10.42 22.50 19.40
C ASP A 452 -9.63 21.66 20.41
N GLU A 453 -10.31 21.15 21.46
CA GLU A 453 -9.68 20.27 22.45
C GLU A 453 -9.14 18.99 21.81
N THR A 454 -9.85 18.46 20.83
CA THR A 454 -9.46 17.24 20.11
C THR A 454 -8.25 17.50 19.24
N ILE A 455 -8.23 18.59 18.48
CA ILE A 455 -7.09 18.97 17.63
C ILE A 455 -5.85 19.17 18.48
N GLN A 456 -5.94 19.87 19.59
CA GLN A 456 -4.81 20.04 20.51
C GLN A 456 -4.31 18.70 21.07
N MET A 457 -5.21 17.77 21.34
CA MET A 457 -4.82 16.43 21.80
C MET A 457 -4.10 15.64 20.69
N VAL A 458 -4.61 15.65 19.46
CA VAL A 458 -3.96 15.04 18.31
C VAL A 458 -2.56 15.62 18.13
N GLN A 459 -2.47 16.96 18.03
CA GLN A 459 -1.22 17.69 17.87
C GLN A 459 -0.17 17.29 18.92
N ASN A 460 -0.57 17.23 20.19
CA ASN A 460 0.36 16.91 21.29
C ASN A 460 0.80 15.45 21.27
N ARG A 461 -0.12 14.50 21.00
CA ARG A 461 0.19 13.08 20.96
C ARG A 461 1.09 12.73 19.77
N VAL A 462 0.77 13.27 18.59
CA VAL A 462 1.58 13.05 17.40
C VAL A 462 2.96 13.69 17.54
N LYS A 463 3.06 14.91 18.12
CA LYS A 463 4.36 15.53 18.37
C LYS A 463 5.24 14.68 19.28
N LEU A 464 4.67 14.03 20.31
CA LEU A 464 5.41 13.10 21.16
C LEU A 464 5.90 11.91 20.36
N TYR A 465 5.00 11.27 19.59
CA TYR A 465 5.33 10.16 18.72
C TYR A 465 6.46 10.49 17.73
N VAL A 466 6.37 11.63 17.04
CA VAL A 466 7.40 12.09 16.10
C VAL A 466 8.74 12.33 16.78
N SER A 467 8.74 12.90 18.01
CA SER A 467 9.97 13.12 18.76
C SER A 467 10.69 11.83 19.18
N GLU A 468 9.96 10.72 19.29
CA GLU A 468 10.49 9.40 19.66
C GLU A 468 10.96 8.60 18.44
N ASN A 469 10.41 8.90 17.25
CA ASN A 469 10.64 8.10 16.02
C ASN A 469 11.46 8.83 14.93
N ARG A 470 11.82 10.06 15.16
CA ARG A 470 12.64 10.90 14.27
C ARG A 470 14.13 10.58 14.33
#